data_1f67929fbf1e91925d64416d182f519b
#
_entry.id   1f67929fbf1e91925d64416d182f519b
#
_cell.length_a   1.000
_cell.length_b   1.000
_cell.length_c   1.000
_cell.angle_alpha   90.00
_cell.angle_beta   90.00
_cell.angle_gamma   90.00
#
_symmetry.space_group_name_H-M   'P 1'
#
loop_
_entity.id
_entity.type
_entity.pdbx_description
1 polymer ?
#
loop_
_entity_poly.entity_id
_entity_poly.type
_entity_poly.pdbx_seq_one_letter_code
_entity_poly.pdbx_strand_id
1 'polypeptide(L)'
;LQNAIMQVKDIEIPDNKILIDVALNQVMLDSGKIVTDPVGSFASSFTLSAQVILAEKDYVRKLNSVFKKAGLDIDGIVPLTLAERNLVLDKNELYDNVMLLDVGAGNTDIGVFEGNSFKYTNTVPLGGNNITHDIALVLDISEGEAEKLKRQYGLALRSFIDNDNEIMLNTCKDESRSKVIKSSELIEIMEARIEEIFAIINKDITNQGIKSRINNVILTGQGITNINKSDVAGKIALNIPVKISTGRAVSMVKPEYKTCYALIRYIAARPFAKSVSSKIDTNSKESFLRTILERI
;
A
#
# COMPACT_ATOMS: atom_id res chain seq x y z
N LEU A 1 10.68 -28.06 -0.73
CA LEU A 1 10.24 -26.67 -0.81
C LEU A 1 11.21 -25.86 -1.67
N GLN A 2 12.52 -25.84 -1.34
CA GLN A 2 13.54 -25.10 -2.09
C GLN A 2 13.53 -25.44 -3.58
N ASN A 3 13.45 -26.71 -3.95
CA ASN A 3 13.40 -27.14 -5.37
C ASN A 3 12.14 -26.63 -6.09
N ALA A 4 10.98 -26.56 -5.42
CA ALA A 4 9.75 -26.06 -5.99
C ALA A 4 9.84 -24.52 -6.24
N ILE A 5 10.47 -23.78 -5.34
CA ILE A 5 10.71 -22.34 -5.52
C ILE A 5 11.72 -22.07 -6.65
N MET A 6 12.66 -22.98 -6.86
CA MET A 6 13.62 -22.91 -7.99
C MET A 6 12.91 -22.95 -9.35
N GLN A 7 11.74 -23.61 -9.46
CA GLN A 7 10.95 -23.63 -10.70
C GLN A 7 10.41 -22.25 -11.09
N VAL A 8 10.41 -21.27 -10.18
CA VAL A 8 10.15 -19.87 -10.53
C VAL A 8 11.15 -19.30 -11.56
N LYS A 9 12.30 -19.93 -11.74
CA LYS A 9 13.27 -19.57 -12.78
C LYS A 9 12.71 -19.70 -14.20
N ASP A 10 11.78 -20.64 -14.41
CA ASP A 10 11.21 -20.94 -15.73
C ASP A 10 10.07 -19.99 -16.12
N ILE A 11 9.68 -19.10 -15.20
CA ILE A 11 8.65 -18.10 -15.49
C ILE A 11 9.25 -16.99 -16.37
N GLU A 12 8.59 -16.71 -17.49
CA GLU A 12 8.92 -15.58 -18.33
C GLU A 12 8.65 -14.27 -17.57
N ILE A 13 9.71 -13.46 -17.41
CA ILE A 13 9.63 -12.14 -16.81
C ILE A 13 9.81 -11.12 -17.93
N PRO A 14 8.89 -10.13 -18.09
CA PRO A 14 9.05 -9.05 -19.04
C PRO A 14 10.41 -8.35 -18.89
N ASP A 15 11.02 -7.93 -19.99
CA ASP A 15 12.38 -7.35 -20.02
C ASP A 15 12.54 -6.12 -19.13
N ASN A 16 11.47 -5.34 -18.96
CA ASN A 16 11.43 -4.14 -18.11
C ASN A 16 11.16 -4.44 -16.64
N LYS A 17 10.91 -5.70 -16.25
CA LYS A 17 10.60 -6.13 -14.89
C LYS A 17 11.74 -6.92 -14.27
N ILE A 18 11.77 -6.96 -12.95
CA ILE A 18 12.65 -7.80 -12.15
C ILE A 18 11.85 -8.46 -11.03
N LEU A 19 12.17 -9.70 -10.73
CA LEU A 19 11.64 -10.41 -9.58
C LEU A 19 12.19 -9.79 -8.29
N ILE A 20 11.31 -9.38 -7.38
CA ILE A 20 11.71 -8.79 -6.09
C ILE A 20 11.37 -9.67 -4.90
N ASP A 21 10.28 -10.48 -4.98
CA ASP A 21 9.92 -11.41 -3.91
C ASP A 21 9.02 -12.53 -4.45
N VAL A 22 8.88 -13.60 -3.65
CA VAL A 22 7.92 -14.69 -3.88
C VAL A 22 7.13 -14.88 -2.59
N ALA A 23 5.86 -14.53 -2.61
CA ALA A 23 4.96 -14.75 -1.48
C ALA A 23 4.34 -16.14 -1.57
N LEU A 24 4.66 -16.99 -0.60
CA LEU A 24 4.04 -18.30 -0.48
C LEU A 24 2.60 -18.16 0.02
N ASN A 25 1.65 -18.67 -0.75
CA ASN A 25 0.24 -18.58 -0.40
C ASN A 25 -0.23 -19.85 0.33
N GLN A 26 0.09 -21.02 -0.23
CA GLN A 26 -0.48 -22.27 0.23
C GLN A 26 0.39 -23.46 -0.21
N VAL A 27 0.53 -24.43 0.66
CA VAL A 27 1.12 -25.72 0.33
C VAL A 27 0.07 -26.81 0.57
N MET A 28 -0.22 -27.58 -0.44
CA MET A 28 -1.11 -28.74 -0.35
C MET A 28 -0.26 -30.02 -0.44
N LEU A 29 -0.33 -30.84 0.60
CA LEU A 29 0.35 -32.12 0.65
C LEU A 29 -0.40 -33.17 -0.19
N ASP A 30 0.27 -34.29 -0.51
CA ASP A 30 -0.33 -35.46 -1.21
C ASP A 30 -1.55 -36.02 -0.50
N SER A 31 -1.64 -35.89 0.81
CA SER A 31 -2.81 -36.22 1.62
C SER A 31 -4.03 -35.30 1.42
N GLY A 32 -3.92 -34.26 0.60
CA GLY A 32 -4.92 -33.19 0.44
C GLY A 32 -4.93 -32.16 1.58
N LYS A 33 -4.07 -32.32 2.58
CA LYS A 33 -3.96 -31.36 3.69
C LYS A 33 -3.29 -30.09 3.23
N ILE A 34 -3.94 -28.95 3.52
CA ILE A 34 -3.39 -27.63 3.29
C ILE A 34 -2.61 -27.18 4.53
N VAL A 35 -1.38 -26.75 4.35
CA VAL A 35 -0.51 -26.22 5.40
C VAL A 35 0.03 -24.84 5.01
N THR A 36 0.14 -23.96 6.00
CA THR A 36 0.74 -22.63 5.83
C THR A 36 2.26 -22.67 6.03
N ASP A 37 2.72 -23.56 6.91
CA ASP A 37 4.14 -23.84 7.10
C ASP A 37 4.38 -25.34 6.84
N PRO A 38 5.05 -25.71 5.74
CA PRO A 38 5.33 -27.10 5.40
C PRO A 38 6.56 -27.66 6.11
N VAL A 39 7.34 -26.84 6.83
CA VAL A 39 8.55 -27.28 7.49
C VAL A 39 8.22 -28.30 8.58
N GLY A 40 8.86 -29.48 8.51
CA GLY A 40 8.57 -30.61 9.41
C GLY A 40 7.38 -31.46 9.00
N SER A 41 6.69 -31.16 7.88
CA SER A 41 5.66 -32.03 7.33
C SER A 41 6.27 -33.18 6.53
N PHE A 42 5.69 -34.40 6.65
CA PHE A 42 6.06 -35.58 5.84
C PHE A 42 5.06 -35.71 4.69
N ALA A 43 5.54 -35.73 3.46
CA ALA A 43 4.75 -35.94 2.26
C ALA A 43 5.64 -36.48 1.14
N SER A 44 5.08 -37.35 0.28
CA SER A 44 5.78 -37.85 -0.92
C SER A 44 5.80 -36.83 -2.05
N SER A 45 4.78 -35.99 -2.12
CA SER A 45 4.68 -34.86 -3.02
C SER A 45 3.86 -33.71 -2.40
N PHE A 46 4.01 -32.51 -2.95
CA PHE A 46 3.22 -31.36 -2.56
C PHE A 46 3.00 -30.42 -3.74
N THR A 47 1.92 -29.67 -3.72
CA THR A 47 1.63 -28.59 -4.65
C THR A 47 1.81 -27.26 -3.93
N LEU A 48 2.64 -26.39 -4.53
CA LEU A 48 2.91 -25.05 -4.01
C LEU A 48 2.14 -24.01 -4.83
N SER A 49 1.36 -23.18 -4.15
CA SER A 49 0.80 -21.96 -4.71
C SER A 49 1.59 -20.76 -4.18
N ALA A 50 2.15 -19.97 -5.07
CA ALA A 50 2.93 -18.79 -4.72
C ALA A 50 2.61 -17.63 -5.65
N GLN A 51 2.74 -16.41 -5.15
CA GLN A 51 2.64 -15.18 -5.93
C GLN A 51 4.03 -14.66 -6.23
N VAL A 52 4.34 -14.51 -7.51
CA VAL A 52 5.58 -13.87 -7.99
C VAL A 52 5.39 -12.37 -7.97
N ILE A 53 6.27 -11.65 -7.30
CA ILE A 53 6.21 -10.20 -7.16
C ILE A 53 7.28 -9.57 -8.03
N LEU A 54 6.85 -8.76 -8.98
CA LEU A 54 7.72 -8.08 -9.94
C LEU A 54 7.72 -6.58 -9.68
N ALA A 55 8.87 -5.94 -9.92
CA ALA A 55 8.98 -4.48 -9.93
C ALA A 55 9.59 -3.98 -11.22
N GLU A 56 9.42 -2.68 -11.52
CA GLU A 56 10.10 -2.03 -12.64
C GLU A 56 11.62 -2.06 -12.44
N LYS A 57 12.34 -2.58 -13.41
CA LYS A 57 13.80 -2.77 -13.36
C LYS A 57 14.55 -1.45 -13.13
N ASP A 58 14.11 -0.39 -13.78
CA ASP A 58 14.73 0.93 -13.65
C ASP A 58 14.49 1.56 -12.28
N TYR A 59 13.31 1.32 -11.68
CA TYR A 59 13.02 1.75 -10.32
C TYR A 59 13.96 1.07 -9.32
N VAL A 60 14.11 -0.24 -9.40
CA VAL A 60 15.01 -1.03 -8.53
C VAL A 60 16.47 -0.59 -8.71
N ARG A 61 16.91 -0.32 -9.94
CA ARG A 61 18.26 0.20 -10.20
C ARG A 61 18.50 1.58 -9.57
N LYS A 62 17.54 2.49 -9.70
CA LYS A 62 17.60 3.81 -9.07
C LYS A 62 17.69 3.69 -7.56
N LEU A 63 16.82 2.86 -6.96
CA LEU A 63 16.81 2.61 -5.52
C LEU A 63 18.19 2.08 -5.05
N ASN A 64 18.71 1.04 -5.68
CA ASN A 64 20.03 0.49 -5.39
C ASN A 64 21.16 1.54 -5.51
N SER A 65 21.09 2.40 -6.52
CA SER A 65 22.08 3.47 -6.72
C SER A 65 22.07 4.48 -5.56
N VAL A 66 20.89 4.83 -5.06
CA VAL A 66 20.73 5.76 -3.91
C VAL A 66 21.36 5.15 -2.65
N PHE A 67 21.00 3.90 -2.32
CA PHE A 67 21.53 3.22 -1.13
C PHE A 67 23.04 3.00 -1.22
N LYS A 68 23.56 2.56 -2.36
CA LYS A 68 25.00 2.43 -2.58
C LYS A 68 25.76 3.74 -2.39
N LYS A 69 25.24 4.87 -2.86
CA LYS A 69 25.82 6.19 -2.63
C LYS A 69 25.84 6.58 -1.15
N ALA A 70 24.88 6.07 -0.37
CA ALA A 70 24.84 6.25 1.08
C ALA A 70 25.72 5.22 1.86
N GLY A 71 26.44 4.34 1.15
CA GLY A 71 27.26 3.29 1.77
C GLY A 71 26.45 2.13 2.35
N LEU A 72 25.19 1.94 1.88
CA LEU A 72 24.27 0.90 2.35
C LEU A 72 23.99 -0.10 1.24
N ASP A 73 23.80 -1.36 1.60
CA ASP A 73 23.31 -2.42 0.72
C ASP A 73 21.82 -2.69 0.99
N ILE A 74 21.08 -3.10 -0.05
CA ILE A 74 19.68 -3.51 0.05
C ILE A 74 19.63 -5.04 0.13
N ASP A 75 19.13 -5.57 1.25
CA ASP A 75 18.96 -7.01 1.45
C ASP A 75 17.69 -7.57 0.81
N GLY A 76 16.69 -6.73 0.59
CA GLY A 76 15.43 -7.14 -0.03
C GLY A 76 14.48 -5.98 -0.27
N ILE A 77 13.52 -6.20 -1.15
CA ILE A 77 12.46 -5.24 -1.48
C ILE A 77 11.13 -5.95 -1.23
N VAL A 78 10.23 -5.31 -0.51
CA VAL A 78 8.93 -5.87 -0.13
C VAL A 78 7.84 -4.85 -0.45
N PRO A 79 6.70 -5.27 -1.06
CA PRO A 79 5.55 -4.39 -1.19
C PRO A 79 5.07 -3.89 0.17
N LEU A 80 4.80 -2.59 0.28
CA LEU A 80 4.42 -1.98 1.56
C LEU A 80 3.17 -2.65 2.16
N THR A 81 2.13 -2.84 1.36
CA THR A 81 0.87 -3.46 1.81
C THR A 81 1.05 -4.89 2.31
N LEU A 82 2.01 -5.65 1.76
CA LEU A 82 2.36 -6.98 2.26
C LEU A 82 3.03 -6.92 3.63
N ALA A 83 3.93 -5.95 3.84
CA ALA A 83 4.58 -5.74 5.13
C ALA A 83 3.59 -5.25 6.20
N GLU A 84 2.67 -4.37 5.84
CA GLU A 84 1.70 -3.77 6.75
C GLU A 84 0.52 -4.67 7.10
N ARG A 85 0.24 -5.71 6.32
CA ARG A 85 -0.92 -6.58 6.48
C ARG A 85 -1.21 -6.95 7.95
N ASN A 86 -0.21 -7.50 8.64
CA ASN A 86 -0.35 -7.96 10.03
C ASN A 86 -0.34 -6.81 11.07
N LEU A 87 -0.11 -5.58 10.63
CA LEU A 87 -0.15 -4.40 11.48
C LEU A 87 -1.52 -3.72 11.41
N VAL A 88 -2.09 -3.62 10.22
CA VAL A 88 -3.30 -2.82 9.95
C VAL A 88 -4.58 -3.64 9.89
N LEU A 89 -4.52 -4.93 9.58
CA LEU A 89 -5.68 -5.83 9.58
C LEU A 89 -5.92 -6.40 10.99
N ASP A 90 -7.19 -6.49 11.38
CA ASP A 90 -7.56 -7.22 12.57
C ASP A 90 -7.59 -8.75 12.34
N LYS A 91 -7.85 -9.53 13.40
CA LYS A 91 -7.80 -10.99 13.32
C LYS A 91 -8.82 -11.59 12.35
N ASN A 92 -9.98 -10.99 12.20
CA ASN A 92 -11.03 -11.47 11.29
C ASN A 92 -10.70 -11.11 9.85
N GLU A 93 -10.19 -9.90 9.63
CA GLU A 93 -9.77 -9.41 8.32
C GLU A 93 -8.60 -10.19 7.73
N LEU A 94 -7.73 -10.77 8.57
CA LEU A 94 -6.62 -11.61 8.12
C LEU A 94 -7.08 -12.89 7.38
N TYR A 95 -8.32 -13.33 7.58
CA TYR A 95 -8.89 -14.52 6.94
C TYR A 95 -9.95 -14.20 5.88
N ASP A 96 -10.21 -12.91 5.65
CA ASP A 96 -11.20 -12.45 4.67
C ASP A 96 -10.53 -12.04 3.35
N ASN A 97 -11.36 -11.79 2.35
CA ASN A 97 -10.94 -11.25 1.07
C ASN A 97 -10.91 -9.72 1.16
N VAL A 98 -9.74 -9.16 1.37
CA VAL A 98 -9.55 -7.77 1.74
C VAL A 98 -8.67 -7.04 0.73
N MET A 99 -9.05 -5.83 0.38
CA MET A 99 -8.16 -4.85 -0.24
C MET A 99 -7.64 -3.89 0.82
N LEU A 100 -6.33 -3.82 0.97
CA LEU A 100 -5.65 -2.83 1.79
C LEU A 100 -5.25 -1.65 0.91
N LEU A 101 -5.67 -0.45 1.29
CA LEU A 101 -5.29 0.80 0.64
C LEU A 101 -4.49 1.67 1.63
N ASP A 102 -3.21 1.85 1.36
CA ASP A 102 -2.38 2.81 2.10
C ASP A 102 -2.27 4.11 1.29
N VAL A 103 -3.06 5.11 1.65
CA VAL A 103 -3.01 6.43 1.03
C VAL A 103 -1.98 7.28 1.75
N GLY A 104 -0.78 7.29 1.20
CA GLY A 104 0.35 8.09 1.68
C GLY A 104 0.27 9.56 1.26
N ALA A 105 1.38 10.27 1.40
CA ALA A 105 1.48 11.67 0.97
C ALA A 105 1.48 11.80 -0.56
N GLY A 106 2.32 11.05 -1.26
CA GLY A 106 2.51 11.16 -2.72
C GLY A 106 1.93 10.02 -3.54
N ASN A 107 1.59 8.89 -2.92
CA ASN A 107 1.11 7.70 -3.61
C ASN A 107 0.09 6.94 -2.76
N THR A 108 -0.66 6.08 -3.44
CA THR A 108 -1.57 5.11 -2.83
C THR A 108 -1.12 3.71 -3.19
N ASP A 109 -0.77 2.91 -2.19
CA ASP A 109 -0.39 1.51 -2.36
C ASP A 109 -1.60 0.60 -2.18
N ILE A 110 -1.78 -0.32 -3.13
CA ILE A 110 -2.88 -1.27 -3.20
C ILE A 110 -2.34 -2.67 -2.90
N GLY A 111 -2.96 -3.39 -1.98
CA GLY A 111 -2.68 -4.81 -1.75
C GLY A 111 -3.97 -5.60 -1.62
N VAL A 112 -4.14 -6.65 -2.41
CA VAL A 112 -5.32 -7.53 -2.35
C VAL A 112 -4.94 -8.87 -1.80
N PHE A 113 -5.72 -9.32 -0.81
CA PHE A 113 -5.54 -10.60 -0.11
C PHE A 113 -6.82 -11.42 -0.21
N GLU A 114 -6.68 -12.72 -0.46
CA GLU A 114 -7.73 -13.71 -0.32
C GLU A 114 -7.33 -14.63 0.84
N GLY A 115 -7.89 -14.40 2.02
CA GLY A 115 -7.40 -15.00 3.26
C GLY A 115 -5.89 -14.70 3.44
N ASN A 116 -5.09 -15.76 3.61
CA ASN A 116 -3.63 -15.61 3.75
C ASN A 116 -2.88 -15.37 2.44
N SER A 117 -3.56 -15.50 1.29
CA SER A 117 -2.92 -15.39 -0.03
C SER A 117 -2.81 -13.96 -0.50
N PHE A 118 -1.61 -13.51 -0.78
CA PHE A 118 -1.36 -12.23 -1.47
C PHE A 118 -1.64 -12.40 -2.95
N LYS A 119 -2.56 -11.64 -3.52
CA LYS A 119 -3.06 -11.83 -4.89
C LYS A 119 -2.65 -10.74 -5.85
N TYR A 120 -2.60 -9.50 -5.38
CA TYR A 120 -2.33 -8.36 -6.24
C TYR A 120 -1.71 -7.22 -5.46
N THR A 121 -0.84 -6.47 -6.13
CA THR A 121 -0.30 -5.20 -5.63
C THR A 121 -0.08 -4.24 -6.78
N ASN A 122 -0.35 -2.97 -6.52
CA ASN A 122 -0.06 -1.86 -7.42
C ASN A 122 0.15 -0.59 -6.62
N THR A 123 0.73 0.43 -7.24
CA THR A 123 0.90 1.76 -6.68
C THR A 123 0.35 2.80 -7.65
N VAL A 124 -0.56 3.63 -7.16
CA VAL A 124 -1.10 4.78 -7.88
C VAL A 124 -0.31 6.02 -7.44
N PRO A 125 0.26 6.83 -8.35
CA PRO A 125 1.08 8.00 -8.02
C PRO A 125 0.23 9.22 -7.63
N LEU A 126 -0.76 9.02 -6.77
CA LEU A 126 -1.64 10.04 -6.19
C LEU A 126 -1.81 9.76 -4.70
N GLY A 127 -1.82 10.82 -3.90
CA GLY A 127 -1.97 10.76 -2.45
C GLY A 127 -2.40 12.09 -1.85
N GLY A 128 -2.22 12.26 -0.55
CA GLY A 128 -2.67 13.43 0.20
C GLY A 128 -2.08 14.77 -0.26
N ASN A 129 -0.87 14.77 -0.84
CA ASN A 129 -0.25 15.98 -1.38
C ASN A 129 -0.98 16.50 -2.62
N ASN A 130 -1.61 15.63 -3.41
CA ASN A 130 -2.42 16.06 -4.56
C ASN A 130 -3.64 16.85 -4.09
N ILE A 131 -4.28 16.44 -2.98
CA ILE A 131 -5.38 17.19 -2.36
C ILE A 131 -4.87 18.56 -1.88
N THR A 132 -3.73 18.60 -1.19
CA THR A 132 -3.10 19.84 -0.71
C THR A 132 -2.76 20.79 -1.87
N HIS A 133 -2.18 20.24 -2.93
CA HIS A 133 -1.81 21.01 -4.12
C HIS A 133 -3.02 21.64 -4.82
N ASP A 134 -4.12 20.88 -4.96
CA ASP A 134 -5.35 21.41 -5.57
C ASP A 134 -5.95 22.54 -4.74
N ILE A 135 -5.98 22.38 -3.42
CA ILE A 135 -6.43 23.45 -2.51
C ILE A 135 -5.56 24.69 -2.70
N ALA A 136 -4.22 24.52 -2.71
CA ALA A 136 -3.28 25.64 -2.88
C ALA A 136 -3.49 26.37 -4.21
N LEU A 137 -3.65 25.58 -5.29
CA LEU A 137 -3.82 26.11 -6.65
C LEU A 137 -5.14 26.87 -6.81
N VAL A 138 -6.26 26.26 -6.40
CA VAL A 138 -7.60 26.83 -6.61
C VAL A 138 -7.83 28.05 -5.71
N LEU A 139 -7.34 28.02 -4.48
CA LEU A 139 -7.53 29.11 -3.52
C LEU A 139 -6.44 30.20 -3.62
N ASP A 140 -5.36 29.99 -4.40
CA ASP A 140 -4.20 30.87 -4.55
C ASP A 140 -3.49 31.14 -3.20
N ILE A 141 -3.24 30.06 -2.44
CA ILE A 141 -2.56 30.08 -1.14
C ILE A 141 -1.31 29.21 -1.16
N SER A 142 -0.48 29.30 -0.13
CA SER A 142 0.68 28.41 0.02
C SER A 142 0.28 26.96 0.31
N GLU A 143 1.10 26.00 -0.11
CA GLU A 143 0.86 24.58 0.24
C GLU A 143 0.82 24.33 1.76
N GLY A 144 1.61 25.09 2.53
CA GLY A 144 1.59 25.01 3.99
C GLY A 144 0.26 25.45 4.60
N GLU A 145 -0.37 26.48 4.04
CA GLU A 145 -1.71 26.93 4.45
C GLU A 145 -2.77 25.94 3.98
N ALA A 146 -2.69 25.46 2.74
CA ALA A 146 -3.57 24.45 2.19
C ALA A 146 -3.57 23.16 3.02
N GLU A 147 -2.40 22.70 3.46
CA GLU A 147 -2.28 21.51 4.33
C GLU A 147 -2.93 21.74 5.70
N LYS A 148 -2.79 22.92 6.29
CA LYS A 148 -3.48 23.26 7.53
C LYS A 148 -5.00 23.25 7.36
N LEU A 149 -5.51 23.86 6.28
CA LEU A 149 -6.94 23.87 5.97
C LEU A 149 -7.48 22.44 5.77
N LYS A 150 -6.77 21.61 5.00
CA LYS A 150 -7.11 20.21 4.80
C LYS A 150 -7.23 19.45 6.12
N ARG A 151 -6.30 19.66 7.05
CA ARG A 151 -6.31 19.01 8.38
C ARG A 151 -7.41 19.55 9.29
N GLN A 152 -7.67 20.85 9.24
CA GLN A 152 -8.62 21.51 10.15
C GLN A 152 -10.07 21.31 9.71
N TYR A 153 -10.34 21.37 8.42
CA TYR A 153 -11.68 21.34 7.83
C TYR A 153 -11.93 20.10 6.96
N GLY A 154 -11.04 19.10 7.04
CA GLY A 154 -11.08 17.92 6.18
C GLY A 154 -12.39 17.15 6.25
N LEU A 155 -13.16 17.21 5.18
CA LEU A 155 -14.39 16.45 4.94
C LEU A 155 -14.39 15.96 3.48
N ALA A 156 -14.65 14.67 3.27
CA ALA A 156 -14.53 14.05 1.96
C ALA A 156 -15.78 14.22 1.08
N LEU A 157 -16.90 14.65 1.65
CA LEU A 157 -18.20 14.71 0.97
C LEU A 157 -18.97 15.95 1.40
N ARG A 158 -19.36 16.80 0.46
CA ARG A 158 -20.17 18.00 0.70
C ARG A 158 -21.54 17.71 1.32
N SER A 159 -22.11 16.55 1.02
CA SER A 159 -23.41 16.12 1.56
C SER A 159 -23.44 15.95 3.08
N PHE A 160 -22.28 15.98 3.75
CA PHE A 160 -22.15 15.90 5.20
C PHE A 160 -21.77 17.24 5.86
N ILE A 161 -21.91 18.35 5.15
CA ILE A 161 -21.73 19.68 5.72
C ILE A 161 -22.92 20.02 6.60
N ASP A 162 -22.69 20.15 7.91
CA ASP A 162 -23.71 20.57 8.84
C ASP A 162 -23.90 22.11 8.84
N ASN A 163 -22.76 22.85 8.81
CA ASN A 163 -22.74 24.29 8.78
C ASN A 163 -21.71 24.78 7.76
N ASP A 164 -22.10 25.66 6.89
CA ASP A 164 -21.23 26.25 5.88
C ASP A 164 -20.52 27.51 6.42
N ASN A 165 -19.47 27.26 7.20
CA ASN A 165 -18.75 28.29 7.90
C ASN A 165 -17.86 29.12 6.95
N GLU A 166 -17.63 30.37 7.30
CA GLU A 166 -16.65 31.23 6.65
C GLU A 166 -15.22 30.91 7.12
N ILE A 167 -14.30 30.81 6.19
CA ILE A 167 -12.87 30.57 6.42
C ILE A 167 -12.10 31.76 5.85
N MET A 168 -11.29 32.40 6.70
CA MET A 168 -10.42 33.49 6.29
C MET A 168 -9.09 32.93 5.78
N LEU A 169 -8.68 33.34 4.59
CA LEU A 169 -7.45 32.91 3.93
C LEU A 169 -6.45 34.04 3.83
N ASN A 170 -5.18 33.72 4.01
CA ASN A 170 -4.05 34.59 3.67
C ASN A 170 -3.59 34.23 2.26
N THR A 171 -3.85 35.11 1.27
CA THR A 171 -3.47 34.82 -0.12
C THR A 171 -1.99 35.09 -0.36
N CYS A 172 -1.35 34.30 -1.24
CA CYS A 172 0.09 34.41 -1.54
C CYS A 172 0.48 35.71 -2.27
N LYS A 173 -0.44 36.34 -3.00
CA LYS A 173 -0.13 37.47 -3.88
C LYS A 173 -0.21 38.83 -3.21
N ASP A 174 -0.93 38.95 -2.13
CA ASP A 174 -1.11 40.22 -1.43
C ASP A 174 -1.41 39.95 0.05
N GLU A 175 -0.37 40.03 0.89
CA GLU A 175 -0.49 39.82 2.35
C GLU A 175 -1.47 40.86 3.01
N SER A 176 -1.83 41.92 2.30
CA SER A 176 -2.78 42.94 2.76
C SER A 176 -4.25 42.56 2.49
N ARG A 177 -4.52 41.53 1.70
CA ARG A 177 -5.87 41.09 1.34
C ARG A 177 -6.19 39.71 1.92
N SER A 178 -7.04 39.67 2.93
CA SER A 178 -7.70 38.43 3.36
C SER A 178 -8.84 38.11 2.39
N LYS A 179 -8.86 36.90 1.88
CA LYS A 179 -9.99 36.34 1.14
C LYS A 179 -10.81 35.49 2.09
N VAL A 180 -12.13 35.63 2.02
CA VAL A 180 -13.07 34.78 2.77
C VAL A 180 -13.71 33.81 1.78
N ILE A 181 -13.70 32.53 2.13
CA ILE A 181 -14.38 31.46 1.39
C ILE A 181 -15.37 30.75 2.31
N LYS A 182 -16.28 29.98 1.74
CA LYS A 182 -17.09 29.05 2.50
C LYS A 182 -16.42 27.69 2.65
N SER A 183 -16.70 27.00 3.74
CA SER A 183 -16.19 25.63 3.95
C SER A 183 -16.63 24.68 2.85
N SER A 184 -17.81 24.90 2.24
CA SER A 184 -18.29 24.14 1.08
C SER A 184 -17.38 24.25 -0.15
N GLU A 185 -16.76 25.41 -0.40
CA GLU A 185 -15.83 25.60 -1.52
C GLU A 185 -14.54 24.78 -1.29
N LEU A 186 -14.01 24.78 -0.07
CA LEU A 186 -12.84 23.99 0.28
C LEU A 186 -13.13 22.49 0.15
N ILE A 187 -14.29 22.05 0.66
CA ILE A 187 -14.68 20.64 0.66
C ILE A 187 -14.93 20.14 -0.77
N GLU A 188 -15.46 20.99 -1.66
CA GLU A 188 -15.66 20.65 -3.08
C GLU A 188 -14.33 20.32 -3.78
N ILE A 189 -13.28 21.07 -3.50
CA ILE A 189 -11.93 20.79 -4.04
C ILE A 189 -11.42 19.43 -3.54
N MET A 190 -11.57 19.19 -2.24
CA MET A 190 -11.11 17.92 -1.64
C MET A 190 -11.92 16.72 -2.15
N GLU A 191 -13.26 16.83 -2.21
CA GLU A 191 -14.16 15.79 -2.71
C GLU A 191 -13.78 15.36 -4.13
N ALA A 192 -13.58 16.33 -5.04
CA ALA A 192 -13.20 16.06 -6.43
C ALA A 192 -11.91 15.23 -6.55
N ARG A 193 -10.87 15.57 -5.77
CA ARG A 193 -9.61 14.82 -5.80
C ARG A 193 -9.74 13.45 -5.15
N ILE A 194 -10.48 13.32 -4.07
CA ILE A 194 -10.75 12.05 -3.39
C ILE A 194 -11.52 11.11 -4.31
N GLU A 195 -12.54 11.61 -5.00
CA GLU A 195 -13.28 10.85 -6.00
C GLU A 195 -12.38 10.34 -7.12
N GLU A 196 -11.48 11.18 -7.63
CA GLU A 196 -10.54 10.80 -8.68
C GLU A 196 -9.60 9.67 -8.21
N ILE A 197 -9.03 9.79 -7.01
CA ILE A 197 -8.16 8.73 -6.43
C ILE A 197 -8.92 7.40 -6.39
N PHE A 198 -10.11 7.37 -5.84
CA PHE A 198 -10.91 6.14 -5.77
C PHE A 198 -11.39 5.65 -7.14
N ALA A 199 -11.68 6.55 -8.09
CA ALA A 199 -12.05 6.17 -9.45
C ALA A 199 -10.90 5.46 -10.19
N ILE A 200 -9.67 5.94 -10.04
CA ILE A 200 -8.47 5.29 -10.60
C ILE A 200 -8.26 3.91 -9.99
N ILE A 201 -8.39 3.78 -8.66
CA ILE A 201 -8.30 2.50 -7.96
C ILE A 201 -9.39 1.55 -8.44
N ASN A 202 -10.63 2.01 -8.55
CA ASN A 202 -11.76 1.23 -9.02
C ASN A 202 -11.55 0.71 -10.44
N LYS A 203 -11.03 1.56 -11.33
CA LYS A 203 -10.68 1.17 -12.70
C LYS A 203 -9.58 0.11 -12.71
N ASP A 204 -8.54 0.27 -11.89
CA ASP A 204 -7.43 -0.67 -11.80
C ASP A 204 -7.91 -2.06 -11.38
N ILE A 205 -8.57 -2.21 -10.23
CA ILE A 205 -9.07 -3.51 -9.74
C ILE A 205 -10.13 -4.16 -10.65
N THR A 206 -10.89 -3.34 -11.38
CA THR A 206 -11.86 -3.81 -12.36
C THR A 206 -11.15 -4.38 -13.59
N ASN A 207 -10.16 -3.68 -14.13
CA ASN A 207 -9.37 -4.12 -15.28
C ASN A 207 -8.60 -5.42 -14.98
N GLN A 208 -8.17 -5.61 -13.73
CA GLN A 208 -7.52 -6.85 -13.27
C GLN A 208 -8.51 -8.00 -13.03
N GLY A 209 -9.81 -7.76 -13.10
CA GLY A 209 -10.85 -8.77 -12.87
C GLY A 209 -10.93 -9.28 -11.44
N ILE A 210 -10.38 -8.51 -10.46
CA ILE A 210 -10.30 -8.92 -9.06
C ILE A 210 -11.37 -8.25 -8.18
N LYS A 211 -12.04 -7.21 -8.66
CA LYS A 211 -13.00 -6.42 -7.88
C LYS A 211 -14.09 -7.28 -7.23
N SER A 212 -14.66 -8.23 -7.96
CA SER A 212 -15.74 -9.10 -7.47
C SER A 212 -15.34 -10.06 -6.34
N ARG A 213 -14.04 -10.20 -6.09
CA ARG A 213 -13.49 -11.05 -5.04
C ARG A 213 -13.21 -10.30 -3.74
N ILE A 214 -13.32 -8.98 -3.74
CA ILE A 214 -13.00 -8.12 -2.59
C ILE A 214 -14.29 -7.93 -1.78
N ASN A 215 -14.29 -8.41 -0.54
CA ASN A 215 -15.41 -8.26 0.38
C ASN A 215 -15.37 -6.92 1.13
N ASN A 216 -14.16 -6.50 1.53
CA ASN A 216 -13.94 -5.30 2.34
C ASN A 216 -12.69 -4.56 1.88
N VAL A 217 -12.70 -3.24 2.07
CA VAL A 217 -11.54 -2.37 1.87
C VAL A 217 -11.11 -1.79 3.21
N ILE A 218 -9.85 -1.93 3.54
CA ILE A 218 -9.25 -1.33 4.73
C ILE A 218 -8.38 -0.16 4.29
N LEU A 219 -8.79 1.03 4.73
CA LEU A 219 -8.12 2.29 4.42
C LEU A 219 -7.14 2.64 5.53
N THR A 220 -5.91 2.93 5.17
CA THR A 220 -4.84 3.39 6.06
C THR A 220 -4.03 4.49 5.39
N GLY A 221 -3.03 5.04 6.08
CA GLY A 221 -2.21 6.14 5.56
C GLY A 221 -2.77 7.52 5.89
N GLN A 222 -1.88 8.45 6.20
CA GLN A 222 -2.25 9.81 6.65
C GLN A 222 -2.71 10.74 5.53
N GLY A 223 -2.57 10.33 4.27
CA GLY A 223 -2.98 11.15 3.11
C GLY A 223 -4.48 11.42 3.08
N ILE A 224 -5.29 10.49 3.60
CA ILE A 224 -6.76 10.57 3.53
C ILE A 224 -7.48 10.19 4.82
N THR A 225 -6.88 9.37 5.71
CA THR A 225 -7.60 8.85 6.91
C THR A 225 -7.94 9.94 7.92
N ASN A 226 -7.26 11.09 7.86
CA ASN A 226 -7.55 12.26 8.69
C ASN A 226 -8.67 13.15 8.10
N ILE A 227 -9.18 12.83 6.91
CA ILE A 227 -10.29 13.52 6.28
C ILE A 227 -11.59 12.79 6.67
N ASN A 228 -12.48 13.47 7.36
CA ASN A 228 -13.74 12.90 7.81
C ASN A 228 -14.56 12.35 6.62
N LYS A 229 -15.24 11.21 6.80
CA LYS A 229 -16.06 10.54 5.77
C LYS A 229 -15.28 10.04 4.55
N SER A 230 -13.96 9.90 4.63
CA SER A 230 -13.16 9.29 3.56
C SER A 230 -13.53 7.82 3.31
N ASP A 231 -13.91 7.09 4.36
CA ASP A 231 -14.46 5.75 4.28
C ASP A 231 -15.78 5.69 3.52
N VAL A 232 -16.68 6.67 3.76
CA VAL A 232 -17.97 6.78 3.05
C VAL A 232 -17.75 7.12 1.57
N ALA A 233 -16.85 8.07 1.27
CA ALA A 233 -16.48 8.41 -0.10
C ALA A 233 -15.91 7.20 -0.85
N GLY A 234 -15.00 6.46 -0.21
CA GLY A 234 -14.45 5.22 -0.74
C GLY A 234 -15.53 4.16 -0.99
N LYS A 235 -16.46 3.97 -0.06
CA LYS A 235 -17.58 3.04 -0.22
C LYS A 235 -18.46 3.39 -1.41
N ILE A 236 -18.77 4.67 -1.62
CA ILE A 236 -19.56 5.14 -2.74
C ILE A 236 -18.83 4.87 -4.06
N ALA A 237 -17.57 5.29 -4.17
CA ALA A 237 -16.79 5.21 -5.41
C ALA A 237 -16.46 3.77 -5.80
N LEU A 238 -16.12 2.91 -4.84
CA LEU A 238 -15.73 1.52 -5.08
C LEU A 238 -16.93 0.58 -5.15
N ASN A 239 -18.06 0.93 -4.55
CA ASN A 239 -19.22 0.06 -4.31
C ASN A 239 -18.82 -1.23 -3.54
N ILE A 240 -17.92 -1.09 -2.58
CA ILE A 240 -17.45 -2.12 -1.67
C ILE A 240 -17.43 -1.50 -0.26
N PRO A 241 -17.74 -2.23 0.82
CA PRO A 241 -17.57 -1.74 2.18
C PRO A 241 -16.16 -1.25 2.43
N VAL A 242 -16.02 -0.02 2.94
CA VAL A 242 -14.72 0.60 3.28
C VAL A 242 -14.72 0.95 4.76
N LYS A 243 -13.65 0.69 5.46
CA LYS A 243 -13.43 1.16 6.83
C LYS A 243 -11.99 1.62 7.03
N ILE A 244 -11.80 2.57 7.93
CA ILE A 244 -10.47 3.02 8.34
C ILE A 244 -9.90 1.98 9.30
N SER A 245 -8.63 1.64 9.11
CA SER A 245 -7.94 0.68 9.99
C SER A 245 -7.93 1.15 11.44
N THR A 246 -8.39 0.28 12.32
CA THR A 246 -8.37 0.45 13.78
C THR A 246 -7.43 -0.53 14.47
N GLY A 247 -6.54 -1.16 13.71
CA GLY A 247 -5.64 -2.20 14.20
C GLY A 247 -4.89 -1.74 15.47
N ARG A 248 -4.93 -2.56 16.54
CA ARG A 248 -4.31 -2.22 17.83
C ARG A 248 -2.84 -1.84 17.72
N ALA A 249 -2.13 -2.46 16.77
CA ALA A 249 -0.72 -2.19 16.57
C ALA A 249 -0.46 -0.83 15.90
N VAL A 250 -1.41 -0.32 15.10
CA VAL A 250 -1.32 1.01 14.46
C VAL A 250 -1.37 2.12 15.51
N SER A 251 -2.22 1.99 16.52
CA SER A 251 -2.36 2.99 17.60
C SER A 251 -1.14 3.06 18.55
N MET A 252 -0.27 2.04 18.53
CA MET A 252 0.93 1.97 19.38
C MET A 252 2.18 2.56 18.73
N VAL A 253 2.13 2.85 17.44
CA VAL A 253 3.27 3.33 16.64
C VAL A 253 2.95 4.73 16.14
N LYS A 254 3.89 5.66 16.30
CA LYS A 254 3.73 6.98 15.66
C LYS A 254 3.61 6.79 14.15
N PRO A 255 2.70 7.50 13.49
CA PRO A 255 2.43 7.32 12.06
C PRO A 255 3.67 7.40 11.17
N GLU A 256 4.65 8.24 11.54
CA GLU A 256 5.90 8.45 10.82
C GLU A 256 6.77 7.16 10.78
N TYR A 257 6.62 6.29 11.77
CA TYR A 257 7.38 5.04 11.89
C TYR A 257 6.60 3.81 11.46
N LYS A 258 5.35 3.95 11.01
CA LYS A 258 4.46 2.83 10.65
C LYS A 258 5.13 1.89 9.64
N THR A 259 5.64 2.43 8.55
CA THR A 259 6.32 1.66 7.48
C THR A 259 7.55 0.91 8.00
N CYS A 260 8.43 1.59 8.72
CA CYS A 260 9.64 0.96 9.27
C CYS A 260 9.28 -0.16 10.25
N TYR A 261 8.29 0.07 11.12
CA TYR A 261 7.83 -0.92 12.09
C TYR A 261 7.19 -2.15 11.39
N ALA A 262 6.39 -1.91 10.36
CA ALA A 262 5.79 -2.97 9.56
C ALA A 262 6.85 -3.84 8.87
N LEU A 263 7.86 -3.23 8.26
CA LEU A 263 8.98 -3.93 7.63
C LEU A 263 9.78 -4.78 8.64
N ILE A 264 10.13 -4.20 9.80
CA ILE A 264 10.85 -4.92 10.86
C ILE A 264 10.04 -6.13 11.34
N ARG A 265 8.74 -5.95 11.60
CA ARG A 265 7.87 -7.06 12.01
C ARG A 265 7.70 -8.12 10.93
N TYR A 266 7.55 -7.70 9.69
CA TYR A 266 7.42 -8.61 8.56
C TYR A 266 8.68 -9.49 8.40
N ILE A 267 9.88 -8.89 8.49
CA ILE A 267 11.14 -9.62 8.42
C ILE A 267 11.31 -10.54 9.63
N ALA A 268 11.02 -10.04 10.85
CA ALA A 268 11.16 -10.83 12.08
C ALA A 268 10.21 -12.03 12.16
N ALA A 269 9.04 -11.94 11.52
CA ALA A 269 8.06 -13.03 11.47
C ALA A 269 8.42 -14.14 10.46
N ARG A 270 9.38 -13.91 9.56
CA ARG A 270 9.86 -14.92 8.63
C ARG A 270 10.84 -15.86 9.37
N PRO A 271 10.56 -17.17 9.46
CA PRO A 271 11.32 -18.10 10.31
C PRO A 271 12.81 -18.27 9.93
N PHE A 272 13.22 -17.74 8.78
CA PHE A 272 14.58 -17.87 8.27
C PHE A 272 15.27 -16.51 7.96
N ALA A 273 14.85 -15.42 8.57
CA ALA A 273 15.55 -14.14 8.49
C ALA A 273 16.90 -14.13 9.24
N LYS A 274 17.61 -15.27 9.32
CA LYS A 274 19.00 -15.30 9.72
C LYS A 274 19.84 -14.85 8.53
N SER A 275 20.29 -13.60 8.65
CA SER A 275 21.40 -12.95 7.96
C SER A 275 22.12 -13.80 6.92
N VAL A 276 21.77 -13.62 5.67
CA VAL A 276 22.72 -13.79 4.59
C VAL A 276 22.76 -12.45 3.87
N SER A 277 23.82 -11.70 4.12
CA SER A 277 24.19 -10.55 3.32
C SER A 277 24.56 -11.03 1.90
N SER A 278 23.54 -11.29 1.09
CA SER A 278 23.74 -11.52 -0.33
C SER A 278 23.45 -10.19 -1.02
N LYS A 279 24.50 -9.59 -1.55
CA LYS A 279 24.41 -8.43 -2.43
C LYS A 279 23.40 -8.75 -3.50
N ILE A 280 22.33 -7.95 -3.62
CA ILE A 280 21.40 -8.06 -4.73
C ILE A 280 22.17 -7.72 -5.99
N ASP A 281 22.62 -8.73 -6.71
CA ASP A 281 23.16 -8.57 -8.04
C ASP A 281 21.98 -8.41 -9.00
N THR A 282 21.70 -7.17 -9.36
CA THR A 282 20.59 -6.81 -10.26
C THR A 282 20.78 -7.36 -11.68
N ASN A 283 21.89 -8.00 -11.96
CA ASN A 283 22.20 -8.56 -13.27
C ASN A 283 21.94 -10.07 -13.39
N SER A 284 21.64 -10.77 -12.28
CA SER A 284 21.45 -12.21 -12.30
C SER A 284 20.18 -12.62 -11.54
N LYS A 285 19.25 -13.23 -12.27
CA LYS A 285 18.05 -13.89 -11.71
C LYS A 285 18.44 -14.99 -10.72
N GLU A 286 19.58 -15.64 -10.93
CA GLU A 286 20.09 -16.72 -10.06
C GLU A 286 20.54 -16.23 -8.69
N SER A 287 21.26 -15.13 -8.63
CA SER A 287 21.70 -14.53 -7.35
C SER A 287 20.52 -14.16 -6.48
N PHE A 288 19.48 -13.56 -7.09
CA PHE A 288 18.28 -13.14 -6.37
C PHE A 288 17.44 -14.33 -5.86
N LEU A 289 17.23 -15.35 -6.69
CA LEU A 289 16.50 -16.55 -6.27
C LEU A 289 17.25 -17.32 -5.17
N ARG A 290 18.57 -17.34 -5.21
CA ARG A 290 19.38 -17.92 -4.15
C ARG A 290 19.17 -17.18 -2.83
N THR A 291 19.09 -15.84 -2.87
CA THR A 291 18.78 -15.00 -1.69
C THR A 291 17.39 -15.31 -1.11
N ILE A 292 16.38 -15.53 -1.95
CA ILE A 292 15.04 -15.93 -1.50
C ILE A 292 15.08 -17.32 -0.86
N LEU A 293 15.79 -18.28 -1.49
CA LEU A 293 15.89 -19.66 -1.00
C LEU A 293 16.60 -19.78 0.36
N GLU A 294 17.57 -18.92 0.60
CA GLU A 294 18.28 -18.84 1.88
C GLU A 294 17.41 -18.20 2.98
N ARG A 295 16.27 -17.57 2.62
CA ARG A 295 15.32 -16.95 3.55
C ARG A 295 14.07 -17.81 3.84
N ILE A 296 13.89 -18.94 3.16
CA ILE A 296 12.82 -19.94 3.35
C ILE A 296 13.39 -21.18 4.03
#